data_bdb6847ae3d0d63f05d1de6d3a7b1c46
#
_entry.id   bdb6847ae3d0d63f05d1de6d3a7b1c46
#
_cell.length_a   1.000
_cell.length_b   1.000
_cell.length_c   1.000
_cell.angle_alpha   90.00
_cell.angle_beta   90.00
_cell.angle_gamma   90.00
#
_symmetry.space_group_name_H-M   'P 1'
#
loop_
_entity.id
_entity.type
_entity.pdbx_description
1 polymer ?
#
loop_
_entity_poly.entity_id
_entity_poly.type
_entity_poly.pdbx_seq_one_letter_code
_entity_poly.pdbx_strand_id
1 'polypeptide(L)'
;VLKELYQRDKNHPCVVMWSVTNEPNSNEENALPYFTEVVKQIRSLDDTRPVTGVMCVDVQEDKISQLFDVICINRYFSWYLHTGRIETIYPMMKKDLEDWHAKYHKPVIVTEYGADTIAGMHKLPEVIFSEEYQVTYLEENNRAMDSCDFVAGEHIWAFADFMTSFGLRRIDGNKKGIFTRQRQPKA
;
A
#
# COMPACT_ATOMS: atom_id res chain seq x y z
N VAL A 1 -19.55 -12.03 3.27
CA VAL A 1 -18.62 -10.90 3.51
C VAL A 1 -18.97 -9.71 2.62
N LEU A 2 -18.82 -9.73 1.26
CA LEU A 2 -19.07 -8.55 0.38
C LEU A 2 -20.47 -7.97 0.53
N LYS A 3 -21.51 -8.81 0.56
CA LYS A 3 -22.89 -8.38 0.73
C LYS A 3 -23.12 -7.71 2.09
N GLU A 4 -22.52 -8.20 3.14
CA GLU A 4 -22.59 -7.63 4.50
C GLU A 4 -21.87 -6.30 4.56
N LEU A 5 -20.64 -6.21 4.00
CA LEU A 5 -19.89 -4.98 3.87
C LEU A 5 -20.72 -3.89 3.14
N TYR A 6 -21.26 -4.23 1.96
CA TYR A 6 -22.10 -3.33 1.20
C TYR A 6 -23.33 -2.88 2.00
N GLN A 7 -24.08 -3.80 2.61
CA GLN A 7 -25.29 -3.47 3.37
C GLN A 7 -25.01 -2.55 4.56
N ARG A 8 -23.85 -2.73 5.22
CA ARG A 8 -23.45 -1.89 6.35
C ARG A 8 -23.05 -0.48 5.89
N ASP A 9 -22.28 -0.38 4.80
CA ASP A 9 -21.51 0.83 4.50
C ASP A 9 -22.04 1.64 3.29
N LYS A 10 -22.98 1.10 2.51
CA LYS A 10 -23.48 1.73 1.25
C LYS A 10 -24.02 3.16 1.41
N ASN A 11 -24.55 3.51 2.58
CA ASN A 11 -25.12 4.81 2.85
C ASN A 11 -24.15 5.80 3.51
N HIS A 12 -22.88 5.40 3.70
CA HIS A 12 -21.86 6.29 4.22
C HIS A 12 -21.21 7.09 3.08
N PRO A 13 -21.34 8.43 3.06
CA PRO A 13 -20.77 9.24 1.96
C PRO A 13 -19.26 9.24 1.91
N CYS A 14 -18.57 8.87 2.99
CA CYS A 14 -17.12 8.70 3.04
C CYS A 14 -16.63 7.42 2.33
N VAL A 15 -17.51 6.48 2.03
CA VAL A 15 -17.17 5.28 1.24
C VAL A 15 -17.21 5.65 -0.22
N VAL A 16 -16.06 5.91 -0.80
CA VAL A 16 -15.92 6.37 -2.21
C VAL A 16 -15.57 5.24 -3.18
N MET A 17 -15.12 4.09 -2.67
CA MET A 17 -14.63 2.97 -3.47
C MET A 17 -14.75 1.65 -2.69
N TRP A 18 -14.91 0.53 -3.39
CA TRP A 18 -14.93 -0.81 -2.80
C TRP A 18 -13.62 -1.53 -3.08
N SER A 19 -12.84 -1.83 -2.03
CA SER A 19 -11.67 -2.71 -2.13
C SER A 19 -12.08 -4.14 -1.78
N VAL A 20 -11.89 -5.07 -2.71
CA VAL A 20 -12.37 -6.44 -2.56
C VAL A 20 -11.32 -7.41 -2.05
N THR A 21 -10.06 -7.00 -2.02
CA THR A 21 -8.95 -7.85 -1.56
C THR A 21 -7.75 -7.01 -1.15
N ASN A 22 -6.88 -7.58 -0.31
CA ASN A 22 -5.56 -7.05 0.02
C ASN A 22 -4.50 -8.13 -0.12
N GLU A 23 -3.47 -7.87 -0.92
CA GLU A 23 -2.31 -8.73 -1.16
C GLU A 23 -2.64 -10.20 -1.49
N PRO A 24 -3.57 -10.46 -2.43
CA PRO A 24 -3.82 -11.83 -2.85
C PRO A 24 -2.66 -12.34 -3.70
N ASN A 25 -2.58 -13.67 -3.86
CA ASN A 25 -1.69 -14.29 -4.84
C ASN A 25 -2.22 -14.05 -6.27
N SER A 26 -2.18 -12.81 -6.73
CA SER A 26 -2.76 -12.38 -8.01
C SER A 26 -2.04 -12.94 -9.24
N ASN A 27 -0.88 -13.54 -9.06
CA ASN A 27 -0.08 -14.25 -10.07
C ASN A 27 -0.54 -15.71 -10.29
N GLU A 28 -1.33 -16.29 -9.40
CA GLU A 28 -1.84 -17.66 -9.54
C GLU A 28 -2.79 -17.81 -10.74
N GLU A 29 -2.82 -19.00 -11.35
CA GLU A 29 -3.71 -19.27 -12.50
C GLU A 29 -5.19 -19.14 -12.17
N ASN A 30 -5.58 -19.52 -10.97
CA ASN A 30 -6.97 -19.46 -10.51
C ASN A 30 -7.39 -18.06 -10.02
N ALA A 31 -6.48 -17.08 -9.93
CA ALA A 31 -6.80 -15.76 -9.43
C ALA A 31 -7.79 -15.03 -10.34
N LEU A 32 -7.54 -15.01 -11.64
CA LEU A 32 -8.40 -14.29 -12.58
C LEU A 32 -9.85 -14.79 -12.58
N PRO A 33 -10.15 -16.08 -12.75
CA PRO A 33 -11.54 -16.55 -12.73
C PRO A 33 -12.21 -16.29 -11.36
N TYR A 34 -11.50 -16.49 -10.25
CA TYR A 34 -12.04 -16.23 -8.91
C TYR A 34 -12.40 -14.74 -8.73
N PHE A 35 -11.47 -13.82 -9.00
CA PHE A 35 -11.72 -12.40 -8.82
C PHE A 35 -12.69 -11.82 -9.85
N THR A 36 -12.85 -12.43 -11.01
CA THR A 36 -13.91 -12.07 -11.97
C THR A 36 -15.28 -12.21 -11.31
N GLU A 37 -15.55 -13.32 -10.62
CA GLU A 37 -16.83 -13.53 -9.94
C GLU A 37 -16.98 -12.60 -8.71
N VAL A 38 -15.88 -12.34 -7.96
CA VAL A 38 -15.89 -11.39 -6.84
C VAL A 38 -16.25 -9.98 -7.30
N VAL A 39 -15.62 -9.49 -8.38
CA VAL A 39 -15.90 -8.17 -8.95
C VAL A 39 -17.31 -8.09 -9.52
N LYS A 40 -17.76 -9.12 -10.22
CA LYS A 40 -19.14 -9.22 -10.70
C LYS A 40 -20.15 -9.14 -9.55
N GLN A 41 -19.88 -9.80 -8.43
CA GLN A 41 -20.75 -9.75 -7.26
C GLN A 41 -20.84 -8.35 -6.67
N ILE A 42 -19.72 -7.65 -6.45
CA ILE A 42 -19.77 -6.30 -5.87
C ILE A 42 -20.45 -5.31 -6.83
N ARG A 43 -20.17 -5.39 -8.14
CA ARG A 43 -20.82 -4.54 -9.14
C ARG A 43 -22.34 -4.81 -9.29
N SER A 44 -22.81 -6.01 -8.98
CA SER A 44 -24.23 -6.31 -8.91
C SER A 44 -24.93 -5.67 -7.70
N LEU A 45 -24.17 -5.27 -6.68
CA LEU A 45 -24.66 -4.59 -5.48
C LEU A 45 -24.55 -3.07 -5.62
N ASP A 46 -23.47 -2.60 -6.26
CA ASP A 46 -23.19 -1.18 -6.48
C ASP A 46 -22.44 -0.99 -7.81
N ASP A 47 -23.06 -0.35 -8.76
CA ASP A 47 -22.51 0.00 -10.06
C ASP A 47 -22.05 1.46 -10.15
N THR A 48 -22.15 2.21 -9.06
CA THR A 48 -21.85 3.65 -9.00
C THR A 48 -20.46 3.97 -8.48
N ARG A 49 -19.93 3.15 -7.56
CA ARG A 49 -18.59 3.35 -6.98
C ARG A 49 -17.54 2.51 -7.68
N PRO A 50 -16.31 3.06 -7.84
CA PRO A 50 -15.18 2.29 -8.35
C PRO A 50 -14.90 1.04 -7.49
N VAL A 51 -14.39 -0.01 -8.15
CA VAL A 51 -13.94 -1.24 -7.50
C VAL A 51 -12.44 -1.37 -7.65
N THR A 52 -11.77 -1.75 -6.58
CA THR A 52 -10.33 -1.99 -6.55
C THR A 52 -9.98 -3.25 -5.76
N GLY A 53 -8.73 -3.65 -5.84
CA GLY A 53 -8.05 -4.59 -4.97
C GLY A 53 -6.59 -4.17 -4.84
N VAL A 54 -5.96 -4.50 -3.72
CA VAL A 54 -4.60 -4.05 -3.40
C VAL A 54 -3.59 -5.14 -3.73
N MET A 55 -2.59 -4.80 -4.56
CA MET A 55 -1.58 -5.74 -5.06
C MET A 55 -0.21 -5.52 -4.40
N CYS A 56 0.51 -6.61 -4.13
CA CYS A 56 1.92 -6.57 -3.71
C CYS A 56 2.86 -7.29 -4.67
N VAL A 57 2.34 -8.04 -5.64
CA VAL A 57 3.14 -8.74 -6.66
C VAL A 57 3.75 -7.77 -7.68
N ASP A 58 4.71 -8.25 -8.46
CA ASP A 58 5.24 -7.53 -9.61
C ASP A 58 4.15 -7.33 -10.67
N VAL A 59 4.16 -6.17 -11.33
CA VAL A 59 3.18 -5.82 -12.35
C VAL A 59 3.15 -6.82 -13.51
N GLN A 60 4.31 -7.43 -13.86
CA GLN A 60 4.39 -8.39 -14.95
C GLN A 60 3.69 -9.72 -14.60
N GLU A 61 3.67 -10.07 -13.32
CA GLU A 61 3.06 -11.31 -12.84
C GLU A 61 1.55 -11.14 -12.52
N ASP A 62 1.10 -9.90 -12.30
CA ASP A 62 -0.31 -9.63 -11.93
C ASP A 62 -1.28 -9.97 -13.06
N LYS A 63 -2.33 -10.71 -12.71
CA LYS A 63 -3.38 -11.17 -13.63
C LYS A 63 -4.74 -10.51 -13.39
N ILE A 64 -4.98 -9.90 -12.23
CA ILE A 64 -6.34 -9.50 -11.80
C ILE A 64 -6.62 -8.01 -11.86
N SER A 65 -5.61 -7.14 -11.86
CA SER A 65 -5.81 -5.68 -11.84
C SER A 65 -6.53 -5.13 -13.08
N GLN A 66 -6.57 -5.90 -14.16
CA GLN A 66 -7.41 -5.60 -15.32
C GLN A 66 -8.91 -5.49 -14.97
N LEU A 67 -9.37 -6.16 -13.91
CA LEU A 67 -10.77 -6.18 -13.45
C LEU A 67 -11.18 -4.92 -12.68
N PHE A 68 -10.22 -4.14 -12.19
CA PHE A 68 -10.43 -3.01 -11.28
C PHE A 68 -10.49 -1.67 -12.03
N ASP A 69 -11.11 -0.67 -11.42
CA ASP A 69 -11.19 0.69 -11.97
C ASP A 69 -9.98 1.53 -11.58
N VAL A 70 -9.42 1.27 -10.40
CA VAL A 70 -8.24 1.94 -9.84
C VAL A 70 -7.23 0.87 -9.45
N ILE A 71 -5.97 1.11 -9.74
CA ILE A 71 -4.86 0.24 -9.32
C ILE A 71 -4.43 0.65 -7.91
N CYS A 72 -4.46 -0.28 -6.97
CA CYS A 72 -3.93 -0.07 -5.62
C CYS A 72 -2.75 -1.01 -5.37
N ILE A 73 -1.65 -0.47 -4.86
CA ILE A 73 -0.43 -1.24 -4.63
C ILE A 73 0.18 -0.96 -3.25
N ASN A 74 0.75 -1.99 -2.63
CA ASN A 74 1.57 -1.90 -1.42
C ASN A 74 3.04 -2.04 -1.80
N ARG A 75 3.88 -1.08 -1.38
CA ARG A 75 5.30 -1.05 -1.77
C ARG A 75 6.20 -0.67 -0.60
N TYR A 76 7.30 -1.43 -0.48
CA TYR A 76 8.23 -1.29 0.65
C TYR A 76 9.69 -1.35 0.17
N PHE A 77 10.04 -0.57 -0.87
CA PHE A 77 11.41 -0.39 -1.33
C PHE A 77 12.26 0.19 -0.21
N SER A 78 13.52 -0.22 -0.12
CA SER A 78 14.44 0.11 0.98
C SER A 78 14.05 -0.43 2.36
N TRP A 79 12.90 -1.10 2.50
CA TRP A 79 12.50 -1.79 3.73
C TRP A 79 12.54 -3.32 3.60
N TYR A 80 11.66 -3.93 2.79
CA TYR A 80 11.70 -5.36 2.52
C TYR A 80 12.64 -5.71 1.36
N LEU A 81 12.73 -4.84 0.38
CA LEU A 81 13.65 -4.95 -0.76
C LEU A 81 14.74 -3.88 -0.60
N HIS A 82 16.01 -4.24 -0.82
CA HIS A 82 17.16 -3.34 -0.69
C HIS A 82 17.23 -2.61 0.65
N THR A 83 16.99 -3.34 1.75
CA THR A 83 16.89 -2.81 3.11
C THR A 83 18.01 -1.83 3.44
N GLY A 84 17.65 -0.61 3.89
CA GLY A 84 18.59 0.43 4.29
C GLY A 84 19.21 1.22 3.14
N ARG A 85 18.78 1.01 1.90
CA ARG A 85 19.30 1.70 0.71
C ARG A 85 18.32 2.78 0.23
N ILE A 86 18.27 3.89 0.97
CA ILE A 86 17.34 5.03 0.72
C ILE A 86 17.41 5.52 -0.74
N GLU A 87 18.60 5.56 -1.32
CA GLU A 87 18.82 6.01 -2.69
C GLU A 87 18.08 5.18 -3.76
N THR A 88 17.62 3.99 -3.39
CA THR A 88 16.86 3.13 -4.31
C THR A 88 15.38 3.43 -4.35
N ILE A 89 14.83 4.16 -3.36
CA ILE A 89 13.38 4.39 -3.23
C ILE A 89 12.83 5.13 -4.45
N TYR A 90 13.31 6.34 -4.69
CA TYR A 90 12.81 7.18 -5.78
C TYR A 90 12.81 6.48 -7.15
N PRO A 91 13.95 5.94 -7.64
CA PRO A 91 13.98 5.34 -8.96
C PRO A 91 13.14 4.06 -9.05
N MET A 92 13.08 3.26 -7.98
CA MET A 92 12.30 2.01 -7.99
C MET A 92 10.80 2.29 -7.89
N MET A 93 10.37 3.17 -6.98
CA MET A 93 8.96 3.52 -6.84
C MET A 93 8.43 4.17 -8.12
N LYS A 94 9.16 5.15 -8.67
CA LYS A 94 8.76 5.81 -9.90
C LYS A 94 8.61 4.82 -11.06
N LYS A 95 9.61 3.96 -11.25
CA LYS A 95 9.56 2.94 -12.31
C LYS A 95 8.38 1.98 -12.13
N ASP A 96 8.15 1.48 -10.93
CA ASP A 96 7.04 0.56 -10.66
C ASP A 96 5.69 1.23 -10.92
N LEU A 97 5.50 2.47 -10.49
CA LEU A 97 4.29 3.25 -10.78
C LEU A 97 4.07 3.42 -12.29
N GLU A 98 5.12 3.80 -13.03
CA GLU A 98 5.08 3.93 -14.49
C GLU A 98 4.73 2.60 -15.18
N ASP A 99 5.30 1.49 -14.73
CA ASP A 99 5.02 0.15 -15.28
C ASP A 99 3.56 -0.27 -15.04
N TRP A 100 3.00 -0.01 -13.84
CA TRP A 100 1.59 -0.25 -13.55
C TRP A 100 0.67 0.60 -14.41
N HIS A 101 0.96 1.88 -14.53
CA HIS A 101 0.17 2.78 -15.38
C HIS A 101 0.28 2.42 -16.86
N ALA A 102 1.48 2.09 -17.34
CA ALA A 102 1.69 1.68 -18.74
C ALA A 102 0.92 0.41 -19.10
N LYS A 103 0.82 -0.56 -18.17
CA LYS A 103 0.11 -1.81 -18.41
C LYS A 103 -1.41 -1.65 -18.43
N TYR A 104 -1.95 -0.86 -17.51
CA TYR A 104 -3.41 -0.84 -17.27
C TYR A 104 -4.09 0.47 -17.66
N HIS A 105 -3.36 1.57 -17.87
CA HIS A 105 -3.87 2.92 -18.21
C HIS A 105 -4.94 3.41 -17.22
N LYS A 106 -4.75 3.16 -15.94
CA LYS A 106 -5.67 3.51 -14.85
C LYS A 106 -4.95 4.37 -13.82
N PRO A 107 -5.70 5.19 -13.04
CA PRO A 107 -5.12 5.87 -11.90
C PRO A 107 -4.55 4.87 -10.88
N VAL A 108 -3.48 5.29 -10.19
CA VAL A 108 -2.79 4.46 -9.19
C VAL A 108 -2.91 5.10 -7.81
N ILE A 109 -3.12 4.27 -6.79
CA ILE A 109 -3.02 4.66 -5.37
C ILE A 109 -1.99 3.74 -4.71
N VAL A 110 -1.01 4.34 -4.04
CA VAL A 110 -0.10 3.57 -3.17
C VAL A 110 -0.77 3.41 -1.81
N THR A 111 -1.30 2.23 -1.55
CA THR A 111 -2.13 1.95 -0.37
C THR A 111 -1.35 1.62 0.88
N GLU A 112 -0.09 1.22 0.73
CA GLU A 112 0.83 1.04 1.85
C GLU A 112 2.28 1.31 1.43
N TYR A 113 2.99 2.11 2.24
CA TYR A 113 4.44 2.26 2.26
C TYR A 113 4.86 2.72 3.65
N GLY A 114 6.04 2.34 4.12
CA GLY A 114 6.49 2.70 5.47
C GLY A 114 7.68 1.86 5.94
N ALA A 115 8.41 2.38 6.92
CA ALA A 115 9.55 1.73 7.56
C ALA A 115 9.35 1.65 9.07
N ASP A 116 9.70 0.50 9.68
CA ASP A 116 9.65 0.37 11.14
C ASP A 116 10.69 1.29 11.80
N THR A 117 10.26 2.02 12.82
CA THR A 117 11.01 3.08 13.48
C THR A 117 10.82 3.01 14.99
N ILE A 118 11.92 3.00 15.73
CA ILE A 118 11.91 2.96 17.19
C ILE A 118 11.90 4.41 17.70
N ALA A 119 10.82 4.79 18.40
CA ALA A 119 10.71 6.13 18.97
C ALA A 119 11.89 6.46 19.90
N GLY A 120 12.50 7.63 19.68
CA GLY A 120 13.69 8.09 20.39
C GLY A 120 15.01 7.50 19.88
N MET A 121 14.99 6.69 18.83
CA MET A 121 16.22 6.24 18.19
C MET A 121 16.66 7.22 17.10
N HIS A 122 17.70 7.98 17.39
CA HIS A 122 18.28 8.98 16.50
C HIS A 122 19.66 8.58 15.99
N LYS A 123 19.92 8.75 14.70
CA LYS A 123 21.22 8.48 14.09
C LYS A 123 21.43 9.28 12.80
N LEU A 124 22.60 9.95 12.69
CA LEU A 124 23.08 10.60 11.48
C LEU A 124 24.48 10.08 11.12
N PRO A 125 24.72 9.70 9.84
CA PRO A 125 23.69 9.52 8.82
C PRO A 125 22.65 8.49 9.25
N GLU A 126 21.45 8.60 8.65
CA GLU A 126 20.29 7.78 9.00
C GLU A 126 20.55 6.28 8.82
N VAL A 127 19.98 5.49 9.71
CA VAL A 127 20.02 4.02 9.65
C VAL A 127 18.63 3.45 9.85
N ILE A 128 18.41 2.23 9.38
CA ILE A 128 17.14 1.53 9.62
C ILE A 128 16.76 1.59 11.09
N PHE A 129 15.46 1.73 11.37
CA PHE A 129 14.85 1.95 12.70
C PHE A 129 15.06 3.32 13.31
N SER A 130 15.93 4.21 12.82
CA SER A 130 15.99 5.58 13.33
C SER A 130 14.83 6.43 12.84
N GLU A 131 14.51 7.50 13.58
CA GLU A 131 13.44 8.43 13.18
C GLU A 131 13.81 9.19 11.91
N GLU A 132 15.08 9.57 11.74
CA GLU A 132 15.60 10.20 10.53
C GLU A 132 15.43 9.29 9.30
N TYR A 133 15.63 7.97 9.47
CA TYR A 133 15.37 7.02 8.38
C TYR A 133 13.90 7.01 7.97
N GLN A 134 12.95 7.07 8.92
CA GLN A 134 11.53 7.14 8.60
C GLN A 134 11.19 8.41 7.83
N VAL A 135 11.71 9.57 8.26
CA VAL A 135 11.50 10.85 7.58
C VAL A 135 11.99 10.77 6.14
N THR A 136 13.28 10.44 5.93
CA THR A 136 13.86 10.36 4.58
C THR A 136 13.14 9.30 3.72
N TYR A 137 12.75 8.16 4.34
CA TYR A 137 11.99 7.12 3.66
C TYR A 137 10.65 7.65 3.10
N LEU A 138 9.90 8.39 3.92
CA LEU A 138 8.62 8.96 3.51
C LEU A 138 8.83 10.05 2.44
N GLU A 139 9.78 10.95 2.62
CA GLU A 139 10.11 12.01 1.67
C GLU A 139 10.47 11.47 0.28
N GLU A 140 11.33 10.43 0.21
CA GLU A 140 11.72 9.83 -1.08
C GLU A 140 10.57 9.12 -1.79
N ASN A 141 9.68 8.44 -1.04
CA ASN A 141 8.46 7.86 -1.60
C ASN A 141 7.51 8.95 -2.12
N ASN A 142 7.24 10.00 -1.31
CA ASN A 142 6.37 11.10 -1.71
C ASN A 142 6.93 11.79 -2.96
N ARG A 143 8.23 12.07 -3.01
CA ARG A 143 8.88 12.66 -4.19
C ARG A 143 8.67 11.81 -5.46
N ALA A 144 8.72 10.49 -5.34
CA ALA A 144 8.47 9.60 -6.48
C ALA A 144 7.01 9.64 -6.92
N MET A 145 6.07 9.59 -5.97
CA MET A 145 4.64 9.66 -6.24
C MET A 145 4.22 11.00 -6.83
N ASP A 146 4.70 12.11 -6.29
CA ASP A 146 4.45 13.47 -6.79
C ASP A 146 4.99 13.70 -8.22
N SER A 147 5.96 12.91 -8.65
CA SER A 147 6.50 12.98 -10.02
C SER A 147 5.61 12.28 -11.07
N CYS A 148 4.50 11.67 -10.66
CA CYS A 148 3.61 10.87 -11.50
C CYS A 148 2.17 11.42 -11.42
N ASP A 149 1.72 12.11 -12.46
CA ASP A 149 0.40 12.78 -12.52
C ASP A 149 -0.81 11.82 -12.51
N PHE A 150 -0.58 10.55 -12.78
CA PHE A 150 -1.59 9.49 -12.69
C PHE A 150 -1.73 8.88 -11.29
N VAL A 151 -0.90 9.26 -10.32
CA VAL A 151 -1.04 8.84 -8.92
C VAL A 151 -2.14 9.69 -8.28
N ALA A 152 -3.23 9.03 -7.89
CA ALA A 152 -4.43 9.66 -7.35
C ALA A 152 -4.41 9.81 -5.82
N GLY A 153 -3.49 9.15 -5.13
CA GLY A 153 -3.38 9.23 -3.67
C GLY A 153 -2.41 8.21 -3.07
N GLU A 154 -2.22 8.34 -1.77
CA GLU A 154 -1.31 7.52 -1.00
C GLU A 154 -1.78 7.30 0.44
N HIS A 155 -1.39 6.17 1.04
CA HIS A 155 -1.63 5.88 2.46
C HIS A 155 -0.35 5.35 3.10
N ILE A 156 0.13 6.01 4.13
CA ILE A 156 1.24 5.53 4.94
C ILE A 156 0.79 4.32 5.76
N TRP A 157 1.55 3.25 5.73
CA TRP A 157 1.43 2.15 6.68
C TRP A 157 2.50 2.30 7.79
N ALA A 158 2.10 2.79 9.01
CA ALA A 158 0.73 2.96 9.44
C ALA A 158 0.58 4.26 10.26
N PHE A 159 -0.66 4.58 10.64
CA PHE A 159 -0.93 5.72 11.53
C PHE A 159 -0.18 5.57 12.86
N ALA A 160 -0.28 4.43 13.52
CA ALA A 160 0.37 4.18 14.80
C ALA A 160 0.89 2.75 14.92
N ASP A 161 1.91 2.57 15.74
CA ASP A 161 2.45 1.26 16.10
C ASP A 161 1.36 0.34 16.68
N PHE A 162 1.47 -0.95 16.40
CA PHE A 162 0.54 -1.95 16.91
C PHE A 162 1.22 -3.30 17.14
N MET A 163 0.60 -4.12 18.00
CA MET A 163 1.14 -5.44 18.31
C MET A 163 0.98 -6.40 17.14
N THR A 164 2.04 -7.13 16.84
CA THR A 164 2.07 -8.26 15.90
C THR A 164 2.94 -9.37 16.47
N SER A 165 3.04 -10.50 15.78
CA SER A 165 4.05 -11.51 16.09
C SER A 165 5.46 -10.92 16.00
N PHE A 166 6.35 -11.38 16.89
CA PHE A 166 7.74 -10.93 16.93
C PHE A 166 8.58 -11.54 15.78
N GLY A 167 9.64 -10.85 15.41
CA GLY A 167 10.61 -11.29 14.41
C GLY A 167 11.72 -10.25 14.23
N LEU A 168 12.71 -10.56 13.41
CA LEU A 168 13.85 -9.66 13.18
C LEU A 168 13.45 -8.27 12.67
N ARG A 169 12.34 -8.19 11.94
CA ARG A 169 11.77 -6.92 11.44
C ARG A 169 10.54 -6.47 12.23
N ARG A 170 10.24 -7.10 13.36
CA ARG A 170 9.08 -6.83 14.22
C ARG A 170 9.50 -6.76 15.68
N ILE A 171 10.41 -5.86 15.97
CA ILE A 171 10.92 -5.62 17.34
C ILE A 171 9.80 -4.98 18.15
N ASP A 172 9.23 -5.74 19.11
CA ASP A 172 8.09 -5.30 19.91
C ASP A 172 6.87 -4.87 19.07
N GLY A 173 6.52 -5.67 18.04
CA GLY A 173 5.38 -5.45 17.15
C GLY A 173 5.71 -4.71 15.85
N ASN A 174 4.68 -4.17 15.19
CA ASN A 174 4.83 -3.33 14.00
C ASN A 174 5.14 -1.89 14.43
N LYS A 175 6.27 -1.37 14.00
CA LYS A 175 6.79 -0.04 14.34
C LYS A 175 6.73 0.95 13.16
N LYS A 176 5.93 0.66 12.12
CA LYS A 176 5.78 1.56 10.97
C LYS A 176 4.88 2.77 11.24
N GLY A 177 4.28 2.85 12.42
CA GLY A 177 3.49 4.01 12.80
C GLY A 177 4.28 5.31 12.71
N ILE A 178 3.64 6.39 12.25
CA ILE A 178 4.12 7.77 12.45
C ILE A 178 3.88 8.23 13.89
N PHE A 179 3.02 7.52 14.61
CA PHE A 179 2.84 7.63 16.05
C PHE A 179 3.22 6.32 16.74
N THR A 180 3.63 6.44 18.00
CA THR A 180 3.78 5.27 18.86
C THR A 180 2.41 4.63 19.16
N ARG A 181 2.40 3.43 19.75
CA ARG A 181 1.16 2.78 20.21
C ARG A 181 0.36 3.64 21.19
N GLN A 182 1.03 4.49 21.98
CA GLN A 182 0.42 5.44 22.92
C GLN A 182 0.03 6.78 22.26
N ARG A 183 0.17 6.89 20.94
CA ARG A 183 -0.15 8.10 20.16
C ARG A 183 0.79 9.29 20.41
N GLN A 184 2.03 9.02 20.84
CA GLN A 184 3.08 10.04 20.82
C GLN A 184 3.64 10.12 19.38
N PRO A 185 3.82 11.32 18.80
CA PRO A 185 4.42 11.44 17.47
C PRO A 185 5.88 10.93 17.51
N LYS A 186 6.31 10.35 16.42
CA LYS A 186 7.73 10.18 16.07
C LYS A 186 8.19 11.41 15.30
N ALA A 187 9.46 11.48 14.87
CA ALA A 187 10.06 12.65 14.22
C ALA A 187 9.19 13.31 13.16
#